data_0cb94ce89e34c439ba79a4de7e1e5be7
#
_entry.id   0cb94ce89e34c439ba79a4de7e1e5be7
#
_cell.length_a   1.000
_cell.length_b   1.000
_cell.length_c   1.000
_cell.angle_alpha   90.00
_cell.angle_beta   90.00
_cell.angle_gamma   90.00
#
_symmetry.space_group_name_H-M   'P 1'
#
loop_
_entity.id
_entity.type
_entity.pdbx_description
1 polymer ?
#
loop_
_entity_poly.entity_id
_entity_poly.type
_entity_poly.pdbx_seq_one_letter_code
_entity_poly.pdbx_strand_id
1 'polypeptide(L)'
;MKKHILTLVVILFSFNGLIGQEWQTNLDEAKEIASIESKPIILVFQGSDWCAPCIKLDREIWSTDTFKKYSSENYVMIQADFPKRKKNALSEAQTTANAKLAEAYNKNGIFPFVVVLDSKGKVIGETSYKKTTPENYIKELN
;
A
#
# COMPACT_ATOMS: atom_id res chain seq x y z
N MET A 1 13.65 18.43 59.45
CA MET A 1 13.03 18.75 58.15
C MET A 1 13.45 17.69 57.13
N LYS A 2 12.54 16.77 56.83
CA LYS A 2 12.79 15.68 55.86
C LYS A 2 12.44 16.20 54.46
N LYS A 3 13.46 16.32 53.58
CA LYS A 3 13.28 16.66 52.20
C LYS A 3 12.88 15.38 51.44
N HIS A 4 11.64 15.31 51.01
CA HIS A 4 11.18 14.25 50.09
C HIS A 4 11.62 14.59 48.67
N ILE A 5 12.63 13.88 48.19
CA ILE A 5 13.04 13.93 46.78
C ILE A 5 12.05 13.06 46.00
N LEU A 6 11.18 13.72 45.26
CA LEU A 6 10.24 13.06 44.35
C LEU A 6 10.99 12.69 43.07
N THR A 7 11.42 11.43 43.00
CA THR A 7 12.07 10.89 41.78
C THR A 7 11.01 10.67 40.71
N LEU A 8 10.98 11.58 39.71
CA LEU A 8 10.16 11.47 38.54
C LEU A 8 10.70 10.35 37.62
N VAL A 9 10.10 9.16 37.68
CA VAL A 9 10.41 8.06 36.77
C VAL A 9 9.75 8.35 35.43
N VAL A 10 10.50 8.87 34.47
CA VAL A 10 10.09 9.00 33.09
C VAL A 10 10.15 7.61 32.45
N ILE A 11 8.99 6.97 32.35
CA ILE A 11 8.84 5.72 31.59
C ILE A 11 8.82 6.10 30.11
N LEU A 12 9.97 5.94 29.45
CA LEU A 12 10.06 5.99 27.99
C LEU A 12 9.37 4.73 27.44
N PHE A 13 8.11 4.90 27.05
CA PHE A 13 7.43 3.91 26.22
C PHE A 13 8.10 3.92 24.85
N SER A 14 9.06 3.02 24.67
CA SER A 14 9.55 2.68 23.33
C SER A 14 8.41 1.99 22.59
N PHE A 15 7.65 2.74 21.80
CA PHE A 15 6.78 2.19 20.79
C PHE A 15 7.66 1.50 19.73
N ASN A 16 7.98 0.23 19.96
CA ASN A 16 8.38 -0.66 18.87
C ASN A 16 7.13 -0.93 18.05
N GLY A 17 6.73 0.02 17.20
CA GLY A 17 5.76 -0.21 16.17
C GLY A 17 6.31 -1.32 15.28
N LEU A 18 5.62 -2.45 15.23
CA LEU A 18 5.80 -3.43 14.16
C LEU A 18 5.60 -2.65 12.85
N ILE A 19 6.72 -2.35 12.18
CA ILE A 19 6.72 -1.69 10.86
C ILE A 19 6.26 -2.76 9.87
N GLY A 20 4.94 -2.98 9.81
CA GLY A 20 4.28 -3.76 8.79
C GLY A 20 3.87 -2.84 7.64
N GLN A 21 3.95 -3.34 6.41
CA GLN A 21 3.35 -2.67 5.25
C GLN A 21 1.84 -2.57 5.47
N GLU A 22 1.33 -1.36 5.57
CA GLU A 22 -0.10 -1.09 5.76
C GLU A 22 -0.73 -0.78 4.39
N TRP A 23 -1.70 -1.61 3.98
CA TRP A 23 -2.45 -1.42 2.76
C TRP A 23 -3.72 -0.64 3.00
N GLN A 24 -3.84 0.52 2.36
CA GLN A 24 -5.06 1.32 2.33
C GLN A 24 -6.05 0.74 1.31
N THR A 25 -7.32 1.04 1.47
CA THR A 25 -8.41 0.68 0.54
C THR A 25 -9.25 1.88 0.11
N ASN A 26 -8.94 3.06 0.63
CA ASN A 26 -9.59 4.33 0.33
C ASN A 26 -8.57 5.32 -0.22
N LEU A 27 -8.82 5.86 -1.42
CA LEU A 27 -7.89 6.77 -2.08
C LEU A 27 -7.79 8.12 -1.37
N ASP A 28 -8.88 8.64 -0.83
CA ASP A 28 -8.85 9.95 -0.16
C ASP A 28 -8.03 9.87 1.13
N GLU A 29 -8.17 8.80 1.91
CA GLU A 29 -7.31 8.53 3.07
C GLU A 29 -5.85 8.36 2.66
N ALA A 30 -5.57 7.61 1.59
CA ALA A 30 -4.22 7.43 1.08
C ALA A 30 -3.59 8.76 0.64
N LYS A 31 -4.34 9.66 0.01
CA LYS A 31 -3.89 11.01 -0.39
C LYS A 31 -3.59 11.90 0.81
N GLU A 32 -4.41 11.82 1.86
CA GLU A 32 -4.19 12.55 3.11
C GLU A 32 -2.87 12.10 3.76
N ILE A 33 -2.68 10.79 3.94
CA ILE A 33 -1.44 10.23 4.48
C ILE A 33 -0.23 10.64 3.60
N ALA A 34 -0.35 10.49 2.29
CA ALA A 34 0.70 10.84 1.34
C ALA A 34 1.10 12.32 1.40
N SER A 35 0.13 13.21 1.61
CA SER A 35 0.36 14.63 1.78
C SER A 35 1.10 14.96 3.09
N ILE A 36 0.67 14.35 4.19
CA ILE A 36 1.26 14.54 5.53
C ILE A 36 2.71 14.00 5.54
N GLU A 37 2.91 12.81 4.99
CA GLU A 37 4.21 12.13 5.03
C GLU A 37 5.13 12.49 3.85
N SER A 38 4.66 13.30 2.90
CA SER A 38 5.40 13.67 1.67
C SER A 38 5.87 12.44 0.87
N LYS A 39 4.97 11.45 0.71
CA LYS A 39 5.24 10.20 -0.01
C LYS A 39 4.37 10.08 -1.25
N PRO A 40 4.86 9.45 -2.34
CA PRO A 40 4.00 9.00 -3.43
C PRO A 40 3.12 7.82 -3.00
N ILE A 41 2.05 7.61 -3.78
CA ILE A 41 1.09 6.53 -3.58
C ILE A 41 1.34 5.44 -4.62
N ILE A 42 1.34 4.18 -4.20
CA ILE A 42 1.33 3.02 -5.09
C ILE A 42 -0.06 2.40 -5.08
N LEU A 43 -0.81 2.58 -6.16
CA LEU A 43 -2.13 2.00 -6.36
C LEU A 43 -2.03 0.71 -7.17
N VAL A 44 -2.44 -0.40 -6.58
CA VAL A 44 -2.37 -1.73 -7.19
C VAL A 44 -3.77 -2.23 -7.51
N PHE A 45 -4.04 -2.50 -8.78
CA PHE A 45 -5.23 -3.22 -9.24
C PHE A 45 -4.92 -4.70 -9.32
N GLN A 46 -5.69 -5.53 -8.64
CA GLN A 46 -5.43 -6.96 -8.54
C GLN A 46 -6.71 -7.80 -8.52
N GLY A 47 -6.56 -9.06 -8.87
CA GLY A 47 -7.56 -10.11 -8.66
C GLY A 47 -6.98 -11.18 -7.74
N SER A 48 -7.08 -10.97 -6.42
CA SER A 48 -6.35 -11.72 -5.39
C SER A 48 -6.58 -13.23 -5.40
N ASP A 49 -7.71 -13.67 -5.92
CA ASP A 49 -8.10 -15.09 -5.90
C ASP A 49 -8.22 -15.77 -7.28
N TRP A 50 -7.89 -15.05 -8.37
CA TRP A 50 -7.99 -15.59 -9.73
C TRP A 50 -6.86 -15.16 -10.67
N CYS A 51 -6.18 -14.06 -10.37
CA CYS A 51 -5.15 -13.48 -11.25
C CYS A 51 -3.78 -14.06 -10.90
N ALA A 52 -3.31 -15.05 -11.66
CA ALA A 52 -2.03 -15.70 -11.40
C ALA A 52 -0.82 -14.73 -11.37
N PRO A 53 -0.65 -13.77 -12.30
CA PRO A 53 0.45 -12.80 -12.19
C PRO A 53 0.30 -11.83 -11.01
N CYS A 54 -0.94 -11.54 -10.56
CA CYS A 54 -1.16 -10.75 -9.34
C CYS A 54 -0.64 -11.48 -8.10
N ILE A 55 -0.94 -12.77 -8.00
CA ILE A 55 -0.50 -13.65 -6.90
C ILE A 55 1.03 -13.76 -6.91
N LYS A 56 1.64 -13.85 -8.10
CA LYS A 56 3.11 -13.84 -8.22
C LYS A 56 3.72 -12.52 -7.78
N LEU A 57 3.14 -11.39 -8.19
CA LEU A 57 3.59 -10.05 -7.80
C LEU A 57 3.53 -9.88 -6.28
N ASP A 58 2.45 -10.34 -5.65
CA ASP A 58 2.35 -10.32 -4.20
C ASP A 58 3.46 -11.15 -3.54
N ARG A 59 3.62 -12.41 -3.94
CA ARG A 59 4.58 -13.32 -3.34
C ARG A 59 6.04 -12.91 -3.59
N GLU A 60 6.35 -12.46 -4.81
CA GLU A 60 7.73 -12.22 -5.24
C GLU A 60 8.22 -10.80 -4.93
N ILE A 61 7.30 -9.84 -4.75
CA ILE A 61 7.62 -8.44 -4.51
C ILE A 61 6.97 -7.93 -3.21
N TRP A 62 5.63 -7.78 -3.17
CA TRP A 62 4.94 -7.07 -2.09
C TRP A 62 5.15 -7.71 -0.72
N SER A 63 5.14 -9.04 -0.64
CA SER A 63 5.26 -9.79 0.61
C SER A 63 6.71 -10.05 1.05
N THR A 64 7.71 -9.61 0.28
CA THR A 64 9.12 -9.74 0.67
C THR A 64 9.50 -8.73 1.75
N ASP A 65 10.41 -9.12 2.65
CA ASP A 65 10.91 -8.23 3.71
C ASP A 65 11.58 -6.98 3.13
N THR A 66 12.33 -7.13 2.03
CA THR A 66 12.96 -6.02 1.31
C THR A 66 11.94 -4.99 0.87
N PHE A 67 10.87 -5.41 0.18
CA PHE A 67 9.85 -4.48 -0.31
C PHE A 67 9.03 -3.89 0.84
N LYS A 68 8.62 -4.69 1.82
CA LYS A 68 7.86 -4.23 2.99
C LYS A 68 8.59 -3.12 3.74
N LYS A 69 9.89 -3.31 3.99
CA LYS A 69 10.71 -2.29 4.64
C LYS A 69 10.78 -1.01 3.82
N TYR A 70 11.12 -1.13 2.54
CA TYR A 70 11.25 0.03 1.66
C TYR A 70 9.93 0.78 1.49
N SER A 71 8.82 0.07 1.24
CA SER A 71 7.53 0.68 1.02
C SER A 71 6.98 1.39 2.26
N SER A 72 7.19 0.85 3.46
CA SER A 72 6.76 1.49 4.70
C SER A 72 7.42 2.86 4.94
N GLU A 73 8.64 3.03 4.44
CA GLU A 73 9.41 4.27 4.57
C GLU A 73 9.17 5.27 3.42
N ASN A 74 8.81 4.78 2.22
CA ASN A 74 8.86 5.58 1.00
C ASN A 74 7.53 5.72 0.28
N TYR A 75 6.53 4.88 0.53
CA TYR A 75 5.26 4.87 -0.19
C TYR A 75 4.06 4.78 0.73
N VAL A 76 2.92 5.26 0.24
CA VAL A 76 1.59 4.89 0.75
C VAL A 76 1.03 3.83 -0.19
N MET A 77 0.77 2.63 0.34
CA MET A 77 0.27 1.51 -0.46
C MET A 77 -1.25 1.45 -0.41
N ILE A 78 -1.89 1.36 -1.57
CA ILE A 78 -3.33 1.17 -1.70
C ILE A 78 -3.64 0.06 -2.69
N GLN A 79 -4.60 -0.79 -2.37
CA GLN A 79 -5.06 -1.86 -3.25
C GLN A 79 -6.52 -1.68 -3.66
N ALA A 80 -6.80 -1.94 -4.92
CA ALA A 80 -8.13 -2.13 -5.46
C ALA A 80 -8.25 -3.59 -5.91
N ASP A 81 -8.85 -4.43 -5.06
CA ASP A 81 -9.03 -5.85 -5.31
C ASP A 81 -10.37 -6.15 -5.97
N PHE A 82 -10.39 -7.14 -6.85
CA PHE A 82 -11.57 -7.60 -7.59
C PHE A 82 -11.72 -9.12 -7.46
N PRO A 83 -12.03 -9.64 -6.25
CA PRO A 83 -12.16 -11.07 -6.03
C PRO A 83 -13.38 -11.64 -6.77
N LYS A 84 -13.28 -12.91 -7.21
CA LYS A 84 -14.35 -13.64 -7.90
C LYS A 84 -15.01 -14.68 -7.02
N ARG A 85 -14.30 -15.21 -6.01
CA ARG A 85 -14.84 -16.23 -5.13
C ARG A 85 -15.79 -15.61 -4.11
N LYS A 86 -16.98 -16.20 -3.93
CA LYS A 86 -17.98 -15.70 -2.95
C LYS A 86 -17.44 -15.51 -1.54
N LYS A 87 -16.57 -16.43 -1.08
CA LYS A 87 -15.95 -16.36 0.25
C LYS A 87 -15.04 -15.15 0.45
N ASN A 88 -14.56 -14.54 -0.64
CA ASN A 88 -13.68 -13.38 -0.63
C ASN A 88 -14.41 -12.10 -1.07
N ALA A 89 -15.75 -12.15 -1.21
CA ALA A 89 -16.54 -11.01 -1.63
C ALA A 89 -16.34 -9.82 -0.70
N LEU A 90 -16.09 -8.65 -1.30
CA LEU A 90 -15.99 -7.38 -0.59
C LEU A 90 -17.39 -6.84 -0.29
N SER A 91 -17.48 -5.86 0.61
CA SER A 91 -18.71 -5.11 0.81
C SER A 91 -19.14 -4.41 -0.50
N GLU A 92 -20.43 -4.11 -0.65
CA GLU A 92 -20.93 -3.36 -1.81
C GLU A 92 -20.25 -1.99 -1.92
N ALA A 93 -20.06 -1.29 -0.79
CA ALA A 93 -19.37 -0.01 -0.75
C ALA A 93 -17.92 -0.11 -1.26
N GLN A 94 -17.17 -1.12 -0.84
CA GLN A 94 -15.79 -1.33 -1.29
C GLN A 94 -15.73 -1.74 -2.76
N THR A 95 -16.63 -2.61 -3.21
CA THR A 95 -16.74 -3.01 -4.62
C THR A 95 -16.99 -1.78 -5.51
N THR A 96 -17.90 -0.91 -5.11
CA THR A 96 -18.21 0.34 -5.82
C THR A 96 -17.01 1.30 -5.84
N ALA A 97 -16.31 1.45 -4.70
CA ALA A 97 -15.12 2.29 -4.62
C ALA A 97 -14.00 1.78 -5.54
N ASN A 98 -13.75 0.47 -5.56
CA ASN A 98 -12.75 -0.14 -6.43
C ASN A 98 -13.10 0.00 -7.92
N ALA A 99 -14.38 -0.13 -8.27
CA ALA A 99 -14.85 0.11 -9.65
C ALA A 99 -14.59 1.56 -10.09
N LYS A 100 -14.86 2.55 -9.25
CA LYS A 100 -14.56 3.96 -9.54
C LYS A 100 -13.05 4.21 -9.71
N LEU A 101 -12.20 3.57 -8.90
CA LEU A 101 -10.75 3.64 -9.08
C LEU A 101 -10.33 3.06 -10.44
N ALA A 102 -10.92 1.94 -10.85
CA ALA A 102 -10.64 1.34 -12.15
C ALA A 102 -11.09 2.24 -13.31
N GLU A 103 -12.26 2.87 -13.23
CA GLU A 103 -12.72 3.86 -14.20
C GLU A 103 -11.77 5.05 -14.35
N ALA A 104 -11.18 5.49 -13.24
CA ALA A 104 -10.26 6.63 -13.23
C ALA A 104 -8.85 6.27 -13.70
N TYR A 105 -8.30 5.14 -13.26
CA TYR A 105 -6.88 4.83 -13.39
C TYR A 105 -6.56 3.54 -14.17
N ASN A 106 -7.53 2.67 -14.43
CA ASN A 106 -7.33 1.39 -15.12
C ASN A 106 -8.43 1.13 -16.18
N LYS A 107 -8.62 2.06 -17.08
CA LYS A 107 -9.67 2.00 -18.12
C LYS A 107 -9.55 0.78 -19.03
N ASN A 108 -8.32 0.27 -19.20
CA ASN A 108 -8.05 -0.88 -20.05
C ASN A 108 -8.23 -2.24 -19.34
N GLY A 109 -8.54 -2.24 -18.03
CA GLY A 109 -8.77 -3.45 -17.26
C GLY A 109 -7.54 -4.37 -17.18
N ILE A 110 -6.35 -3.81 -16.94
CA ILE A 110 -5.09 -4.55 -16.84
C ILE A 110 -4.94 -5.11 -15.43
N PHE A 111 -4.56 -6.39 -15.29
CA PHE A 111 -4.34 -7.06 -14.02
C PHE A 111 -3.08 -7.94 -14.06
N PRO A 112 -2.11 -7.75 -13.14
CA PRO A 112 -2.02 -6.64 -12.21
C PRO A 112 -1.68 -5.34 -12.93
N PHE A 113 -2.16 -4.23 -12.42
CA PHE A 113 -1.77 -2.90 -12.87
C PHE A 113 -1.31 -2.08 -11.68
N VAL A 114 -0.17 -1.45 -11.80
CA VAL A 114 0.46 -0.67 -10.74
C VAL A 114 0.63 0.76 -11.20
N VAL A 115 0.00 1.68 -10.50
CA VAL A 115 0.01 3.09 -10.82
C VAL A 115 0.68 3.86 -9.69
N VAL A 116 1.68 4.66 -10.04
CA VAL A 116 2.33 5.57 -9.09
C VAL A 116 1.64 6.93 -9.18
N LEU A 117 1.14 7.40 -8.05
CA LEU A 117 0.45 8.70 -7.96
C LEU A 117 1.24 9.65 -7.07
N ASP A 118 1.16 10.95 -7.36
CA ASP A 118 1.52 11.96 -6.37
C ASP A 118 0.46 12.07 -5.26
N SER A 119 0.70 12.86 -4.23
CA SER A 119 -0.23 13.05 -3.11
C SER A 119 -1.56 13.69 -3.50
N LYS A 120 -1.67 14.25 -4.70
CA LYS A 120 -2.91 14.82 -5.24
C LYS A 120 -3.69 13.83 -6.11
N GLY A 121 -3.14 12.62 -6.34
CA GLY A 121 -3.75 11.58 -7.16
C GLY A 121 -3.44 11.71 -8.65
N LYS A 122 -2.44 12.50 -9.04
CA LYS A 122 -1.97 12.58 -10.43
C LYS A 122 -1.04 11.40 -10.72
N VAL A 123 -1.24 10.74 -11.86
CA VAL A 123 -0.38 9.65 -12.33
C VAL A 123 1.02 10.19 -12.67
N ILE A 124 2.04 9.60 -12.07
CA ILE A 124 3.46 9.91 -12.30
C ILE A 124 4.26 8.71 -12.81
N GLY A 125 3.68 7.50 -12.78
CA GLY A 125 4.28 6.29 -13.33
C GLY A 125 3.29 5.13 -13.39
N GLU A 126 3.59 4.15 -14.23
CA GLU A 126 2.78 2.95 -14.43
C GLU A 126 3.69 1.74 -14.67
N THR A 127 3.33 0.60 -14.12
CA THR A 127 3.99 -0.68 -14.39
C THR A 127 3.02 -1.83 -14.15
N SER A 128 3.51 -3.06 -14.28
CA SER A 128 2.76 -4.29 -14.05
C SER A 128 3.68 -5.35 -13.46
N TYR A 129 3.26 -6.62 -13.46
CA TYR A 129 4.14 -7.71 -13.04
C TYR A 129 5.30 -7.88 -14.01
N LYS A 130 6.49 -7.98 -13.45
CA LYS A 130 7.72 -8.39 -14.13
C LYS A 130 8.45 -9.39 -13.27
N LYS A 131 9.02 -10.42 -13.91
CA LYS A 131 9.89 -11.37 -13.21
C LYS A 131 11.22 -10.70 -12.93
N THR A 132 11.38 -10.16 -11.74
CA THR A 132 12.56 -9.42 -11.30
C THR A 132 12.73 -9.54 -9.79
N THR A 133 13.80 -8.97 -9.24
CA THR A 133 14.01 -8.91 -7.79
C THR A 133 13.27 -7.72 -7.18
N PRO A 134 12.95 -7.75 -5.85
CA PRO A 134 12.37 -6.62 -5.15
C PRO A 134 13.18 -5.33 -5.33
N GLU A 135 14.49 -5.41 -5.27
CA GLU A 135 15.41 -4.27 -5.43
C GLU A 135 15.28 -3.62 -6.82
N ASN A 136 15.22 -4.45 -7.87
CA ASN A 136 15.04 -3.95 -9.22
C ASN A 136 13.64 -3.39 -9.46
N TYR A 137 12.61 -4.02 -8.87
CA TYR A 137 11.25 -3.50 -8.96
C TYR A 137 11.11 -2.13 -8.29
N ILE A 138 11.74 -1.95 -7.13
CA ILE A 138 11.81 -0.65 -6.44
C ILE A 138 12.43 0.42 -7.33
N LYS A 139 13.50 0.10 -8.07
CA LYS A 139 14.12 1.05 -9.01
C LYS A 139 13.19 1.47 -10.15
N GLU A 140 12.27 0.61 -10.56
CA GLU A 140 11.28 0.95 -11.59
C GLU A 140 10.16 1.85 -11.06
N LEU A 141 9.88 1.80 -9.75
CA LEU A 141 8.84 2.63 -9.13
C LEU A 141 9.33 4.06 -8.85
N ASN A 142 10.64 4.29 -8.81
CA ASN A 142 11.28 5.58 -8.56
C ASN A 142 11.66 6.27 -9.88
#